data_9ce02b45839c074d4067b8d9fbdb2294
#
_entry.id   9ce02b45839c074d4067b8d9fbdb2294
#
_cell.length_a   1.000
_cell.length_b   1.000
_cell.length_c   1.000
_cell.angle_alpha   90.00
_cell.angle_beta   90.00
_cell.angle_gamma   90.00
#
_symmetry.space_group_name_H-M   'P 1'
#
loop_
_entity.id
_entity.type
_entity.pdbx_description
1 polymer ?
#
loop_
_entity_poly.entity_id
_entity_poly.type
_entity_poly.pdbx_seq_one_letter_code
_entity_poly.pdbx_strand_id
1 'polypeptide(L)'
;YPTAKIFFFTRWNCKNFKGSDSEKVVDAMIEVCGNYSIPIFDCARKGSIYADNDTFRRIYFQKSKNNTDTAHLNSKGHDRFLKVAESFLLQY
;
A
#
# COMPACT_ATOMS: atom_id res chain seq x y z
N TYR A 1 2.60 -1.26 -26.66
CA TYR A 1 3.92 -1.86 -26.95
C TYR A 1 3.87 -3.35 -26.64
N PRO A 2 4.23 -4.23 -27.60
CA PRO A 2 4.11 -5.68 -27.42
C PRO A 2 4.96 -6.24 -26.28
N THR A 3 6.02 -5.52 -25.87
CA THR A 3 6.92 -5.96 -24.80
C THR A 3 6.66 -5.26 -23.48
N ALA A 4 5.72 -4.32 -23.43
CA ALA A 4 5.40 -3.60 -22.20
C ALA A 4 4.65 -4.52 -21.24
N LYS A 5 5.01 -4.45 -19.96
CA LYS A 5 4.32 -5.14 -18.88
C LYS A 5 3.62 -4.09 -17.99
N ILE A 6 2.39 -4.39 -17.59
CA ILE A 6 1.61 -3.50 -16.75
C ILE A 6 1.44 -4.14 -15.39
N PHE A 7 1.73 -3.37 -14.35
CA PHE A 7 1.56 -3.78 -12.96
C PHE A 7 0.78 -2.69 -12.24
N PHE A 8 -0.03 -3.09 -11.28
CA PHE A 8 -0.72 -2.15 -10.42
C PHE A 8 -0.32 -2.36 -8.96
N PHE A 9 -0.31 -1.26 -8.23
CA PHE A 9 -0.14 -1.26 -6.79
C PHE A 9 -1.34 -0.55 -6.19
N THR A 10 -1.95 -1.14 -5.17
CA THR A 10 -2.98 -0.44 -4.41
C THR A 10 -2.31 0.58 -3.49
N ARG A 11 -3.10 1.44 -2.87
CA ARG A 11 -2.57 2.28 -1.81
C ARG A 11 -2.12 1.41 -0.62
N TRP A 12 -1.21 1.93 0.18
CA TRP A 12 -0.84 1.25 1.42
C TRP A 12 -1.90 1.46 2.50
N ASN A 13 -1.75 0.74 3.61
CA ASN A 13 -2.68 0.79 4.72
C ASN A 13 -2.71 2.18 5.36
N CYS A 14 -3.88 2.56 5.88
CA CYS A 14 -4.07 3.78 6.66
C CYS A 14 -4.88 3.44 7.92
N LYS A 15 -4.89 4.34 8.88
CA LYS A 15 -5.67 4.13 10.10
C LYS A 15 -7.14 3.92 9.76
N ASN A 16 -7.77 2.96 10.44
CA ASN A 16 -9.18 2.60 10.24
C ASN A 16 -9.47 2.12 8.80
N PHE A 17 -8.52 1.44 8.17
CA PHE A 17 -8.67 0.95 6.81
C PHE A 17 -9.78 -0.09 6.70
N LYS A 18 -9.83 -1.06 7.62
CA LYS A 18 -10.80 -2.16 7.57
C LYS A 18 -12.23 -1.63 7.72
N GLY A 19 -13.09 -1.97 6.77
CA GLY A 19 -14.47 -1.51 6.74
C GLY A 19 -14.66 -0.11 6.15
N SER A 20 -13.58 0.54 5.70
CA SER A 20 -13.63 1.89 5.14
C SER A 20 -13.91 1.88 3.63
N ASP A 21 -14.18 3.05 3.07
CA ASP A 21 -14.29 3.22 1.62
C ASP A 21 -12.96 2.92 0.92
N SER A 22 -11.83 3.18 1.58
CA SER A 22 -10.51 2.83 1.05
C SER A 22 -10.36 1.33 0.84
N GLU A 23 -10.87 0.52 1.75
CA GLU A 23 -10.85 -0.94 1.59
C GLU A 23 -11.69 -1.37 0.39
N LYS A 24 -12.86 -0.77 0.22
CA LYS A 24 -13.73 -1.06 -0.93
C LYS A 24 -13.07 -0.74 -2.26
N VAL A 25 -12.35 0.38 -2.32
CA VAL A 25 -11.60 0.77 -3.52
C VAL A 25 -10.48 -0.23 -3.82
N VAL A 26 -9.72 -0.64 -2.79
CA VAL A 26 -8.68 -1.64 -2.95
C VAL A 26 -9.24 -2.96 -3.48
N ASP A 27 -10.34 -3.43 -2.89
CA ASP A 27 -10.98 -4.67 -3.32
C ASP A 27 -11.49 -4.58 -4.75
N ALA A 28 -12.07 -3.43 -5.14
CA ALA A 28 -12.52 -3.20 -6.51
C ALA A 28 -11.36 -3.23 -7.50
N MET A 29 -10.23 -2.61 -7.17
CA MET A 29 -9.03 -2.63 -8.01
C MET A 29 -8.52 -4.06 -8.22
N ILE A 30 -8.48 -4.85 -7.15
CA ILE A 30 -8.02 -6.24 -7.22
C ILE A 30 -8.96 -7.06 -8.12
N GLU A 31 -10.26 -6.87 -7.98
CA GLU A 31 -11.25 -7.56 -8.81
C GLU A 31 -11.10 -7.21 -10.28
N VAL A 32 -11.01 -5.93 -10.60
CA VAL A 32 -10.86 -5.48 -11.99
C VAL A 32 -9.57 -6.01 -12.61
N CYS A 33 -8.46 -5.88 -11.90
CA CYS A 33 -7.17 -6.40 -12.39
C CYS A 33 -7.22 -7.92 -12.59
N GLY A 34 -7.88 -8.64 -11.69
CA GLY A 34 -8.08 -10.08 -11.83
C GLY A 34 -8.84 -10.45 -13.09
N ASN A 35 -9.89 -9.69 -13.43
CA ASN A 35 -10.68 -9.91 -14.62
C ASN A 35 -9.86 -9.73 -15.91
N TYR A 36 -8.86 -8.88 -15.89
CA TYR A 36 -8.00 -8.63 -17.06
C TYR A 36 -6.64 -9.31 -16.96
N SER A 37 -6.44 -10.18 -15.98
CA SER A 37 -5.17 -10.87 -15.73
C SER A 37 -3.98 -9.92 -15.58
N ILE A 38 -4.20 -8.75 -14.99
CA ILE A 38 -3.16 -7.77 -14.73
C ILE A 38 -2.61 -8.02 -13.31
N PRO A 39 -1.28 -8.22 -13.16
CA PRO A 39 -0.69 -8.36 -11.82
C PRO A 39 -0.94 -7.12 -10.98
N ILE A 40 -1.43 -7.33 -9.75
CA ILE A 40 -1.67 -6.25 -8.80
C ILE A 40 -1.13 -6.67 -7.43
N PHE A 41 -0.43 -5.74 -6.77
CA PHE A 41 0.05 -5.94 -5.41
C PHE A 41 -0.87 -5.21 -4.42
N ASP A 42 -1.41 -5.95 -3.46
CA ASP A 42 -2.24 -5.40 -2.39
C ASP A 42 -1.34 -4.76 -1.33
N CYS A 43 -0.98 -3.50 -1.56
CA CYS A 43 -0.11 -2.75 -0.65
C CYS A 43 -0.76 -2.50 0.71
N ALA A 44 -2.08 -2.43 0.75
CA ALA A 44 -2.79 -2.16 2.00
C ALA A 44 -2.67 -3.32 2.99
N ARG A 45 -2.70 -4.56 2.49
CA ARG A 45 -2.67 -5.75 3.35
C ARG A 45 -1.31 -6.44 3.37
N LYS A 46 -0.53 -6.32 2.30
CA LYS A 46 0.74 -7.04 2.13
C LYS A 46 1.96 -6.13 2.10
N GLY A 47 1.75 -4.83 2.24
CA GLY A 47 2.83 -3.83 2.12
C GLY A 47 3.68 -3.66 3.36
N SER A 48 3.44 -4.44 4.41
CA SER A 48 4.19 -4.36 5.68
C SER A 48 4.01 -3.02 6.41
N ILE A 49 2.85 -2.39 6.24
CA ILE A 49 2.49 -1.13 6.88
C ILE A 49 1.35 -1.40 7.86
N TYR A 50 1.58 -1.13 9.14
CA TYR A 50 0.65 -1.43 10.23
C TYR A 50 0.05 -0.14 10.79
N ALA A 51 -0.80 0.49 10.01
CA ALA A 51 -1.29 1.85 10.27
C ALA A 51 -2.20 1.98 11.49
N ASP A 52 -2.80 0.90 11.98
CA ASP A 52 -3.62 0.94 13.19
C ASP A 52 -2.80 0.90 14.48
N ASN A 53 -1.49 0.68 14.38
CA ASN A 53 -0.60 0.66 15.53
C ASN A 53 0.01 2.06 15.73
N ASP A 54 -0.24 2.68 16.90
CA ASP A 54 0.23 4.03 17.18
C ASP A 54 1.76 4.14 17.17
N THR A 55 2.45 3.16 17.73
CA THR A 55 3.91 3.14 17.74
C THR A 55 4.47 3.06 16.34
N PHE A 56 3.88 2.20 15.50
CA PHE A 56 4.27 2.08 14.10
C PHE A 56 4.12 3.40 13.36
N ARG A 57 2.98 4.08 13.53
CA ARG A 57 2.74 5.38 12.85
C ARG A 57 3.76 6.43 13.28
N ARG A 58 4.11 6.49 14.56
CA ARG A 58 5.11 7.46 15.03
C ARG A 58 6.46 7.27 14.37
N ILE A 59 6.81 6.05 14.00
CA ILE A 59 8.09 5.74 13.38
C ILE A 59 8.06 5.92 11.86
N TYR A 60 6.98 5.50 11.20
CA TYR A 60 6.93 5.30 9.75
C TYR A 60 6.02 6.26 9.00
N PHE A 61 5.20 7.04 9.69
CA PHE A 61 4.31 8.02 9.07
C PHE A 61 4.83 9.43 9.28
N GLN A 62 4.39 10.34 8.38
CA GLN A 62 4.75 11.75 8.48
C GLN A 62 4.14 12.36 9.73
N LYS A 63 4.80 13.43 10.22
CA LYS A 63 4.32 14.22 11.35
C LYS A 63 3.92 15.60 10.87
N SER A 64 2.80 16.10 11.37
CA SER A 64 2.37 17.46 11.12
C SER A 64 2.14 18.14 12.45
N LYS A 65 2.86 19.24 12.71
CA LYS A 65 2.80 20.02 13.96
C LYS A 65 2.79 19.12 15.20
N ASN A 66 1.61 18.87 15.78
CA ASN A 66 1.46 18.09 17.01
C ASN A 66 0.94 16.67 16.81
N ASN A 67 0.64 16.29 15.58
CA ASN A 67 0.00 15.00 15.30
C ASN A 67 0.76 14.20 14.28
N THR A 68 0.68 12.87 14.41
CA THR A 68 1.15 11.94 13.39
C THR A 68 0.09 11.82 12.30
N ASP A 69 0.50 11.92 11.05
CA ASP A 69 -0.37 11.67 9.91
C ASP A 69 -0.87 10.21 9.95
N THR A 70 -2.06 9.98 9.43
CA THR A 70 -2.68 8.65 9.46
C THR A 70 -2.67 7.95 8.11
N ALA A 71 -2.12 8.58 7.06
CA ALA A 71 -2.17 8.04 5.70
C ALA A 71 -0.87 8.19 4.91
N HIS A 72 0.03 9.10 5.28
CA HIS A 72 1.23 9.41 4.50
C HIS A 72 2.48 8.88 5.19
N LEU A 73 3.23 8.04 4.46
CA LEU A 73 4.49 7.50 4.94
C LEU A 73 5.60 8.55 4.94
N ASN A 74 6.51 8.45 5.90
CA ASN A 74 7.76 9.19 5.87
C ASN A 74 8.83 8.38 5.09
N SER A 75 10.09 8.85 5.07
CA SER A 75 11.17 8.17 4.35
C SER A 75 11.38 6.73 4.83
N LYS A 76 11.30 6.50 6.14
CA LYS A 76 11.45 5.15 6.70
C LYS A 76 10.31 4.24 6.30
N GLY A 77 9.09 4.79 6.25
CA GLY A 77 7.91 4.05 5.79
C GLY A 77 8.02 3.66 4.33
N HIS A 78 8.46 4.58 3.49
CA HIS A 78 8.69 4.28 2.08
C HIS A 78 9.77 3.23 1.87
N ASP A 79 10.87 3.30 2.61
CA ASP A 79 11.94 2.30 2.52
C ASP A 79 11.44 0.91 2.91
N ARG A 80 10.64 0.85 3.95
CA ARG A 80 10.03 -0.42 4.40
C ARG A 80 9.10 -1.00 3.34
N PHE A 81 8.24 -0.16 2.78
CA PHE A 81 7.29 -0.56 1.74
C PHE A 81 8.00 -1.01 0.46
N LEU A 82 9.05 -0.28 0.04
CA LEU A 82 9.76 -0.57 -1.20
C LEU A 82 10.37 -1.98 -1.22
N LYS A 83 10.81 -2.49 -0.09
CA LYS A 83 11.35 -3.85 0.00
C LYS A 83 10.32 -4.90 -0.40
N VAL A 84 9.09 -4.73 0.03
CA VAL A 84 8.01 -5.67 -0.30
C VAL A 84 7.57 -5.49 -1.75
N ALA A 85 7.48 -4.25 -2.21
CA ALA A 85 7.13 -3.94 -3.59
C ALA A 85 8.17 -4.51 -4.56
N GLU A 86 9.45 -4.39 -4.25
CA GLU A 86 10.54 -4.96 -5.04
C GLU A 86 10.40 -6.48 -5.13
N SER A 87 10.14 -7.15 -4.01
CA SER A 87 9.93 -8.60 -3.99
C SER A 87 8.78 -9.03 -4.90
N PHE A 88 7.71 -8.24 -4.94
CA PHE A 88 6.60 -8.50 -5.85
C PHE A 88 7.06 -8.40 -7.32
N LEU A 89 7.75 -7.32 -7.67
CA LEU A 89 8.21 -7.10 -9.05
C LEU A 89 9.19 -8.16 -9.53
N LEU A 90 10.02 -8.70 -8.64
CA LEU A 90 10.99 -9.72 -8.98
C LEU A 90 10.37 -11.06 -9.37
N GLN A 91 9.06 -11.26 -9.13
CA GLN A 91 8.34 -12.47 -9.55
C GLN A 91 8.02 -12.47 -11.06
N TYR A 92 8.16 -11.34 -11.69
CA TYR A 92 7.84 -11.14 -13.08
C TYR A 92 9.06 -10.68 -13.86
#